data_bc6bb1fb6f92845ab431bbacda64bf4a
#
_entry.id   bc6bb1fb6f92845ab431bbacda64bf4a
#
_cell.length_a   1.000
_cell.length_b   1.000
_cell.length_c   1.000
_cell.angle_alpha   90.00
_cell.angle_beta   90.00
_cell.angle_gamma   90.00
#
_symmetry.space_group_name_H-M   'P 1'
#
loop_
_entity.id
_entity.type
_entity.pdbx_description
1 polymer ?
#
loop_
_entity_poly.entity_id
_entity_poly.type
_entity_poly.pdbx_seq_one_letter_code
_entity_poly.pdbx_strand_id
1 'polypeptide(L)'
;MKRSVVWSRAALEDMKAQVAFIARENSAAARRVGERIRATGNALEDFATGHAGRVEGTYEKSVGGLPYIIAYEIEHMGGNETIMVLHVIHSARDWHEGEWPAI
;
A
#
# COMPACT_ATOMS: atom_id res chain seq x y z
N MET A 1 -6.99 18.25 -13.12
CA MET A 1 -5.89 17.90 -12.23
C MET A 1 -5.39 16.49 -12.56
N LYS A 2 -4.11 16.33 -12.74
CA LYS A 2 -3.51 15.04 -13.05
C LYS A 2 -2.94 14.42 -11.78
N ARG A 3 -3.17 13.11 -11.61
CA ARG A 3 -2.69 12.37 -10.44
C ARG A 3 -1.81 11.22 -10.90
N SER A 4 -0.71 11.00 -10.19
CA SER A 4 0.19 9.87 -10.45
C SER A 4 0.40 9.06 -9.18
N VAL A 5 0.79 7.80 -9.34
CA VAL A 5 1.09 6.92 -8.21
C VAL A 5 2.57 6.54 -8.28
N VAL A 6 3.26 6.74 -7.17
CA VAL A 6 4.67 6.38 -7.02
C VAL A 6 4.78 5.42 -5.84
N TRP A 7 5.48 4.32 -6.03
CA TRP A 7 5.73 3.33 -4.98
C TRP A 7 7.10 3.60 -4.37
N SER A 8 7.14 3.84 -3.07
CA SER A 8 8.41 4.00 -2.37
C SER A 8 9.21 2.70 -2.39
N ARG A 9 10.51 2.81 -2.15
CA ARG A 9 11.35 1.62 -2.01
C ARG A 9 10.84 0.72 -0.89
N ALA A 10 10.47 1.31 0.25
CA ALA A 10 9.95 0.55 1.38
C ALA A 10 8.68 -0.21 1.01
N ALA A 11 7.76 0.42 0.26
CA ALA A 11 6.54 -0.24 -0.19
C ALA A 11 6.83 -1.41 -1.13
N LEU A 12 7.77 -1.23 -2.06
CA LEU A 12 8.17 -2.29 -2.98
C LEU A 12 8.83 -3.45 -2.25
N GLU A 13 9.65 -3.17 -1.26
CA GLU A 13 10.28 -4.19 -0.44
C GLU A 13 9.26 -4.93 0.42
N ASP A 14 8.29 -4.21 1.00
CA ASP A 14 7.19 -4.82 1.76
C ASP A 14 6.42 -5.81 0.87
N MET A 15 6.03 -5.37 -0.31
CA MET A 15 5.27 -6.21 -1.24
C MET A 15 6.08 -7.43 -1.66
N LYS A 16 7.36 -7.23 -1.97
CA LYS A 16 8.25 -8.31 -2.36
C LYS A 16 8.41 -9.34 -1.26
N ALA A 17 8.54 -8.90 -0.01
CA ALA A 17 8.67 -9.79 1.14
C ALA A 17 7.40 -10.62 1.35
N GLN A 18 6.21 -9.99 1.23
CA GLN A 18 4.94 -10.71 1.38
C GLN A 18 4.76 -11.74 0.28
N VAL A 19 5.04 -11.36 -0.96
CA VAL A 19 4.92 -12.27 -2.10
C VAL A 19 5.90 -13.45 -1.97
N ALA A 20 7.13 -13.18 -1.58
CA ALA A 20 8.13 -14.23 -1.39
C ALA A 20 7.72 -15.22 -0.30
N PHE A 21 7.15 -14.73 0.79
CA PHE A 21 6.66 -15.57 1.88
C PHE A 21 5.57 -16.53 1.39
N ILE A 22 4.60 -16.02 0.65
CA ILE A 22 3.50 -16.83 0.12
C ILE A 22 4.02 -17.82 -0.92
N ALA A 23 4.97 -17.40 -1.76
CA ALA A 23 5.51 -18.22 -2.83
C ALA A 23 6.23 -19.48 -2.34
N ARG A 24 6.68 -19.47 -1.09
CA ARG A 24 7.32 -20.65 -0.48
C ARG A 24 6.40 -21.85 -0.45
N GLU A 25 5.09 -21.64 -0.39
CA GLU A 25 4.12 -22.73 -0.36
C GLU A 25 3.22 -22.76 -1.60
N ASN A 26 2.96 -21.60 -2.22
CA ASN A 26 2.05 -21.53 -3.35
C ASN A 26 2.41 -20.34 -4.26
N SER A 27 3.15 -20.62 -5.33
CA SER A 27 3.61 -19.57 -6.26
C SER A 27 2.46 -18.92 -7.02
N ALA A 28 1.41 -19.66 -7.34
CA ALA A 28 0.26 -19.10 -8.04
C ALA A 28 -0.50 -18.12 -7.14
N ALA A 29 -0.69 -18.48 -5.86
CA ALA A 29 -1.31 -17.58 -4.89
C ALA A 29 -0.47 -16.32 -4.69
N ALA A 30 0.86 -16.46 -4.61
CA ALA A 30 1.76 -15.33 -4.47
C ALA A 30 1.62 -14.34 -5.61
N ARG A 31 1.51 -14.84 -6.84
CA ARG A 31 1.32 -14.00 -8.02
C ARG A 31 0.01 -13.23 -7.94
N ARG A 32 -1.08 -13.90 -7.58
CA ARG A 32 -2.38 -13.25 -7.46
C ARG A 32 -2.39 -12.17 -6.40
N VAL A 33 -1.75 -12.43 -5.26
CA VAL A 33 -1.65 -11.45 -4.18
C VAL A 33 -0.85 -10.22 -4.63
N GLY A 34 0.30 -10.44 -5.26
CA GLY A 34 1.13 -9.34 -5.76
C GLY A 34 0.39 -8.49 -6.79
N GLU A 35 -0.32 -9.13 -7.73
CA GLU A 35 -1.12 -8.42 -8.73
C GLU A 35 -2.24 -7.61 -8.09
N ARG A 36 -2.91 -8.18 -7.08
CA ARG A 36 -4.00 -7.52 -6.39
C ARG A 36 -3.53 -6.29 -5.62
N ILE A 37 -2.41 -6.42 -4.91
CA ILE A 37 -1.81 -5.29 -4.18
C ILE A 37 -1.44 -4.17 -5.17
N ARG A 38 -0.78 -4.53 -6.26
CA ARG A 38 -0.37 -3.55 -7.28
C ARG A 38 -1.56 -2.86 -7.91
N ALA A 39 -2.59 -3.63 -8.28
CA ALA A 39 -3.79 -3.07 -8.89
C ALA A 39 -4.50 -2.11 -7.93
N THR A 40 -4.60 -2.47 -6.66
CA THR A 40 -5.24 -1.61 -5.65
C THR A 40 -4.49 -0.29 -5.48
N GLY A 41 -3.17 -0.35 -5.39
CA GLY A 41 -2.36 0.86 -5.25
C GLY A 41 -2.43 1.74 -6.49
N ASN A 42 -2.31 1.14 -7.67
CA ASN A 42 -2.35 1.91 -8.91
C ASN A 42 -3.73 2.53 -9.19
N ALA A 43 -4.80 1.92 -8.70
CA ALA A 43 -6.15 2.48 -8.85
C ALA A 43 -6.34 3.80 -8.09
N LEU A 44 -5.45 4.13 -7.15
CA LEU A 44 -5.47 5.42 -6.46
C LEU A 44 -5.21 6.59 -7.42
N GLU A 45 -4.66 6.31 -8.59
CA GLU A 45 -4.52 7.31 -9.66
C GLU A 45 -5.88 7.87 -10.07
N ASP A 46 -6.88 7.03 -10.15
CA ASP A 46 -8.23 7.43 -10.55
C ASP A 46 -9.04 7.94 -9.35
N PHE A 47 -9.01 7.21 -8.25
CA PHE A 47 -9.76 7.57 -7.04
C PHE A 47 -8.89 7.31 -5.81
N ALA A 48 -8.50 8.39 -5.13
CA ALA A 48 -7.75 8.29 -3.88
C ALA A 48 -8.72 7.96 -2.74
N THR A 49 -9.19 6.73 -2.71
CA THR A 49 -10.11 6.23 -1.69
C THR A 49 -9.35 5.69 -0.49
N GLY A 50 -10.07 5.41 0.58
CA GLY A 50 -9.48 4.96 1.83
C GLY A 50 -9.91 5.88 2.95
N HIS A 51 -9.23 5.79 4.08
CA HIS A 51 -9.52 6.62 5.25
C HIS A 51 -8.24 7.15 5.86
N ALA A 52 -8.37 8.13 6.76
CA ALA A 52 -7.22 8.71 7.45
C ALA A 52 -6.44 7.60 8.16
N GLY A 53 -5.13 7.61 7.98
CA GLY A 53 -4.25 6.60 8.54
C GLY A 53 -3.88 6.84 9.99
N ARG A 54 -3.28 5.81 10.60
CA ARG A 54 -2.80 5.87 11.98
C ARG A 54 -1.60 6.81 12.14
N VAL A 55 -0.84 6.98 11.08
CA VAL A 55 0.26 7.95 11.04
C VAL A 55 -0.30 9.26 10.50
N GLU A 56 -0.08 10.36 11.20
CA GLU A 56 -0.60 11.67 10.82
C GLU A 56 -0.15 12.05 9.41
N GLY A 57 -1.08 12.59 8.63
CA GLY A 57 -0.81 13.01 7.26
C GLY A 57 -0.89 11.88 6.24
N THR A 58 -1.22 10.67 6.65
CA THR A 58 -1.30 9.52 5.76
C THR A 58 -2.72 9.01 5.64
N TYR A 59 -2.91 8.11 4.67
CA TYR A 59 -4.18 7.43 4.42
C TYR A 59 -3.94 5.94 4.31
N GLU A 60 -4.96 5.15 4.57
CA GLU A 60 -4.91 3.69 4.48
C GLU A 60 -5.99 3.19 3.55
N LYS A 61 -5.62 2.30 2.66
CA LYS A 61 -6.53 1.64 1.74
C LYS A 61 -6.41 0.13 1.89
N SER A 62 -7.50 -0.53 2.26
CA SER A 62 -7.52 -1.99 2.36
C SER A 62 -7.52 -2.62 0.97
N VAL A 63 -6.79 -3.70 0.82
CA VAL A 63 -6.80 -4.51 -0.40
C VAL A 63 -7.95 -5.49 -0.28
N GLY A 64 -8.95 -5.36 -1.15
CA GLY A 64 -10.19 -6.13 -1.06
C GLY A 64 -9.96 -7.64 -1.04
N GLY A 65 -10.52 -8.31 -0.04
CA GLY A 65 -10.45 -9.76 0.09
C GLY A 65 -9.10 -10.30 0.60
N LEU A 66 -8.17 -9.41 0.93
CA LEU A 66 -6.83 -9.81 1.39
C LEU A 66 -6.47 -9.07 2.69
N PRO A 67 -5.62 -9.66 3.52
CA PRO A 67 -5.25 -9.05 4.80
C PRO A 67 -4.12 -8.04 4.66
N TYR A 68 -4.22 -7.12 3.69
CA TYR A 68 -3.20 -6.11 3.44
C TYR A 68 -3.79 -4.72 3.42
N ILE A 69 -3.00 -3.77 3.87
CA ILE A 69 -3.33 -2.34 3.90
C ILE A 69 -2.23 -1.59 3.16
N ILE A 70 -2.62 -0.72 2.25
CA ILE A 70 -1.71 0.17 1.56
C ILE A 70 -1.75 1.52 2.27
N ALA A 71 -0.61 1.93 2.84
CA ALA A 71 -0.47 3.23 3.48
C ALA A 71 0.14 4.20 2.48
N TYR A 72 -0.49 5.36 2.29
CA TYR A 72 -0.01 6.33 1.32
C TYR A 72 -0.21 7.77 1.82
N GLU A 73 0.48 8.70 1.18
CA GLU A 73 0.26 10.12 1.38
C GLU A 73 0.00 10.79 0.04
N ILE A 74 -0.61 11.97 0.08
CA ILE A 74 -0.92 12.74 -1.12
C ILE A 74 -0.05 13.99 -1.09
N GLU A 75 0.78 14.16 -2.10
CA GLU A 75 1.61 15.34 -2.27
C GLU A 75 1.00 16.22 -3.36
N HIS A 76 1.00 17.51 -3.13
CA HIS A 76 0.48 18.49 -4.09
C HIS A 76 1.62 19.33 -4.60
N MET A 77 1.79 19.36 -5.92
CA MET A 77 2.81 20.19 -6.58
C MET A 77 2.25 20.83 -7.84
N GLY A 78 2.12 22.15 -7.82
CA GLY A 78 1.76 22.90 -9.01
C GLY A 78 0.50 22.46 -9.72
N GLY A 79 -0.55 22.13 -8.99
CA GLY A 79 -1.82 21.68 -9.58
C GLY A 79 -1.89 20.18 -9.86
N ASN A 80 -0.78 19.46 -9.63
CA ASN A 80 -0.74 18.00 -9.76
C ASN A 80 -0.73 17.36 -8.37
N GLU A 81 -1.27 16.14 -8.29
CA GLU A 81 -1.21 15.33 -7.08
C GLU A 81 -0.36 14.10 -7.34
N THR A 82 0.47 13.74 -6.37
CA THR A 82 1.20 12.48 -6.37
C THR A 82 0.78 11.65 -5.18
N ILE A 83 0.34 10.43 -5.47
CA ILE A 83 0.07 9.44 -4.44
C ILE A 83 1.38 8.71 -4.19
N MET A 84 1.93 8.89 -2.99
CA MET A 84 3.15 8.20 -2.60
C MET A 84 2.77 7.00 -1.74
N VAL A 85 2.91 5.80 -2.28
CA VAL A 85 2.68 4.58 -1.51
C VAL A 85 3.88 4.36 -0.60
N LEU A 86 3.66 4.43 0.70
CA LEU A 86 4.71 4.41 1.71
C LEU A 86 5.02 3.00 2.20
N HIS A 87 3.98 2.21 2.45
CA HIS A 87 4.11 0.86 2.98
C HIS A 87 2.98 -0.03 2.52
N VAL A 88 3.25 -1.32 2.46
CA VAL A 88 2.25 -2.37 2.31
C VAL A 88 2.33 -3.23 3.57
N ILE A 89 1.27 -3.24 4.36
CA ILE A 89 1.28 -3.79 5.70
C ILE A 89 0.28 -4.93 5.83
N HIS A 90 0.70 -6.02 6.46
CA HIS A 90 -0.23 -7.09 6.79
C HIS A 90 -1.12 -6.61 7.94
N SER A 91 -2.43 -6.71 7.77
CA SER A 91 -3.40 -6.15 8.73
C SER A 91 -3.34 -6.79 10.13
N ALA A 92 -2.75 -7.97 10.25
CA ALA A 92 -2.58 -8.64 11.54
C ALA A 92 -1.36 -8.13 12.34
N ARG A 93 -0.54 -7.25 11.74
CA ARG A 93 0.59 -6.66 12.44
C ARG A 93 0.13 -5.80 13.60
N ASP A 94 0.89 -5.85 14.70
CA ASP A 94 0.66 -4.99 15.85
C ASP A 94 1.06 -3.57 15.45
N TRP A 95 0.10 -2.66 15.50
CA TRP A 95 0.25 -1.35 14.89
C TRP A 95 -0.36 -0.27 15.79
N HIS A 96 0.50 0.52 16.39
CA HIS A 96 0.09 1.62 17.27
C HIS A 96 -0.15 2.90 16.47
N GLU A 97 -1.05 3.72 16.98
CA GLU A 97 -1.34 5.01 16.38
C GLU A 97 -0.08 5.89 16.37
N GLY A 98 0.17 6.52 15.24
CA GLY A 98 1.32 7.41 15.07
C GLY A 98 2.61 6.72 14.67
N GLU A 99 2.61 5.39 14.57
CA GLU A 99 3.81 4.62 14.24
C GLU A 99 3.53 3.60 13.13
N TRP A 100 4.58 3.25 12.39
CA TRP A 100 4.51 2.11 11.49
C TRP A 100 4.73 0.83 12.28
N PRO A 101 4.15 -0.31 11.84
CA PRO A 101 4.35 -1.56 12.55
C PRO A 101 5.83 -1.96 12.56
N ALA A 102 6.27 -2.54 13.65
CA ALA A 102 7.62 -3.09 13.75
C ALA A 102 7.78 -4.26 12.77
N ILE A 103 8.92 -4.34 12.16
CA ILE A 103 9.27 -5.42 11.24
C ILE A 103 9.78 -6.63 12.02
#